data_3a6664075e9db5d1603a869ac5de1b81
#
_entry.id   3a6664075e9db5d1603a869ac5de1b81
#
_cell.length_a   1.000
_cell.length_b   1.000
_cell.length_c   1.000
_cell.angle_alpha   90.00
_cell.angle_beta   90.00
_cell.angle_gamma   90.00
#
_symmetry.space_group_name_H-M   'P 1'
#
loop_
_entity.id
_entity.type
_entity.pdbx_description
1 polymer ?
#
loop_
_entity_poly.entity_id
_entity_poly.type
_entity_poly.pdbx_seq_one_letter_code
_entity_poly.pdbx_strand_id
1 'polypeptide(L)'
;MPHNAAMKRFLAALLILAWATLAAAQPAGPPKPGPKDLCPVCGMLASKYPHWVAIIVYKHGHAPHFDGAKDMFKFRFDPAKYAAGHRREDMAAIWVTDFYNLQRIDARKALYVTGSDVLGPMGHEFVPLASKDDAADFLKEHKGRKILTFDQV
;
A
#
# COMPACT_ATOMS: atom_id res chain seq x y z
N MET A 1 -60.03 17.92 11.60
CA MET A 1 -58.65 18.47 11.68
C MET A 1 -57.64 17.46 11.15
N PRO A 2 -57.27 17.49 9.84
CA PRO A 2 -56.40 16.46 9.26
C PRO A 2 -55.01 17.01 8.82
N HIS A 3 -54.48 18.09 9.46
CA HIS A 3 -53.21 18.69 9.00
C HIS A 3 -51.91 18.01 9.57
N ASN A 4 -52.05 17.14 10.58
CA ASN A 4 -50.83 16.56 11.22
C ASN A 4 -50.25 15.31 10.54
N ALA A 5 -50.99 14.65 9.68
CA ALA A 5 -50.53 13.40 9.03
C ALA A 5 -49.64 13.67 7.80
N ALA A 6 -49.95 14.74 7.05
CA ALA A 6 -49.15 15.12 5.89
C ALA A 6 -47.76 15.68 6.30
N MET A 7 -47.73 16.52 7.33
CA MET A 7 -46.48 17.10 7.84
C MET A 7 -45.51 16.07 8.43
N LYS A 8 -46.03 15.03 9.11
CA LYS A 8 -45.23 13.91 9.61
C LYS A 8 -44.64 13.05 8.51
N ARG A 9 -45.35 12.88 7.37
CA ARG A 9 -44.87 12.14 6.19
C ARG A 9 -43.78 12.91 5.44
N PHE A 10 -43.86 14.23 5.37
CA PHE A 10 -42.80 15.06 4.76
C PHE A 10 -41.53 15.10 5.61
N LEU A 11 -41.61 15.14 6.94
CA LEU A 11 -40.49 15.09 7.85
C LEU A 11 -39.78 13.73 7.82
N ALA A 12 -40.54 12.63 7.71
CA ALA A 12 -39.97 11.29 7.59
C ALA A 12 -39.24 11.07 6.25
N ALA A 13 -39.76 11.63 5.15
CA ALA A 13 -39.15 11.56 3.82
C ALA A 13 -37.83 12.37 3.75
N LEU A 14 -37.76 13.53 4.43
CA LEU A 14 -36.55 14.35 4.50
C LEU A 14 -35.45 13.69 5.33
N LEU A 15 -35.79 12.96 6.40
CA LEU A 15 -34.82 12.21 7.21
C LEU A 15 -34.24 10.99 6.49
N ILE A 16 -35.01 10.35 5.60
CA ILE A 16 -34.51 9.20 4.79
C ILE A 16 -33.56 9.70 3.68
N LEU A 17 -33.81 10.88 3.11
CA LEU A 17 -32.92 11.46 2.09
C LEU A 17 -31.56 11.91 2.67
N ALA A 18 -31.51 12.30 3.96
CA ALA A 18 -30.28 12.73 4.60
C ALA A 18 -29.31 11.57 4.93
N TRP A 19 -29.80 10.33 4.97
CA TRP A 19 -28.96 9.15 5.22
C TRP A 19 -28.32 8.55 3.95
N ALA A 20 -28.78 8.96 2.78
CA ALA A 20 -28.30 8.42 1.48
C ALA A 20 -26.97 9.06 1.01
N THR A 21 -26.41 10.06 1.71
CA THR A 21 -25.24 10.79 1.23
C THR A 21 -23.92 10.47 1.94
N LEU A 22 -23.90 9.53 2.89
CA LEU A 22 -22.66 8.99 3.43
C LEU A 22 -22.23 7.73 2.65
N ALA A 23 -22.18 7.82 1.33
CA ALA A 23 -21.33 6.91 0.57
C ALA A 23 -19.89 7.31 0.91
N ALA A 24 -19.31 6.66 1.94
CA ALA A 24 -17.90 6.75 2.20
C ALA A 24 -17.18 6.40 0.89
N ALA A 25 -16.51 7.37 0.29
CA ALA A 25 -15.65 7.12 -0.85
C ALA A 25 -14.67 6.03 -0.41
N GLN A 26 -14.84 4.81 -0.94
CA GLN A 26 -13.87 3.75 -0.72
C GLN A 26 -12.53 4.30 -1.20
N PRO A 27 -11.47 4.19 -0.40
CA PRO A 27 -10.17 4.62 -0.87
C PRO A 27 -9.89 3.91 -2.19
N ALA A 28 -9.66 4.68 -3.23
CA ALA A 28 -9.22 4.13 -4.50
C ALA A 28 -8.05 3.20 -4.24
N GLY A 29 -8.07 1.99 -4.81
CA GLY A 29 -6.99 1.03 -4.65
C GLY A 29 -5.65 1.65 -5.05
N PRO A 30 -4.52 1.01 -4.72
CA PRO A 30 -3.21 1.57 -5.00
C PRO A 30 -3.04 1.87 -6.49
N PRO A 31 -2.45 3.02 -6.86
CA PRO A 31 -2.21 3.35 -8.26
C PRO A 31 -1.30 2.30 -8.91
N LYS A 32 -1.49 2.06 -10.20
CA LYS A 32 -0.61 1.16 -10.97
C LYS A 32 0.55 1.96 -11.55
N PRO A 33 1.77 1.38 -11.60
CA PRO A 33 2.88 2.05 -12.24
C PRO A 33 2.60 2.23 -13.75
N GLY A 34 2.88 3.41 -14.25
CA GLY A 34 2.88 3.71 -15.66
C GLY A 34 4.09 3.10 -16.39
N PRO A 35 4.06 3.06 -17.74
CA PRO A 35 5.13 2.44 -18.51
C PRO A 35 6.48 3.17 -18.45
N LYS A 36 6.49 4.39 -17.92
CA LYS A 36 7.69 5.24 -17.77
C LYS A 36 8.06 5.52 -16.32
N ASP A 37 7.35 4.94 -15.35
CA ASP A 37 7.60 5.18 -13.93
C ASP A 37 8.89 4.50 -13.49
N LEU A 38 9.88 5.30 -13.21
CA LEU A 38 11.17 4.85 -12.71
C LEU A 38 11.14 4.79 -11.18
N CYS A 39 11.74 3.73 -10.63
CA CYS A 39 12.05 3.65 -9.20
C CYS A 39 13.01 4.82 -8.84
N PRO A 40 12.63 5.71 -7.91
CA PRO A 40 13.47 6.88 -7.59
C PRO A 40 14.78 6.52 -6.88
N VAL A 41 14.94 5.27 -6.44
CA VAL A 41 16.14 4.81 -5.74
C VAL A 41 17.16 4.19 -6.71
N CYS A 42 16.72 3.31 -7.62
CA CYS A 42 17.60 2.55 -8.50
C CYS A 42 17.45 2.88 -10.00
N GLY A 43 16.41 3.63 -10.39
CA GLY A 43 16.18 4.03 -11.78
C GLY A 43 15.56 2.93 -12.66
N MET A 44 15.18 1.78 -12.11
CA MET A 44 14.53 0.72 -12.88
C MET A 44 13.06 1.05 -13.15
N LEU A 45 12.53 0.59 -14.29
CA LEU A 45 11.11 0.71 -14.61
C LEU A 45 10.27 -0.18 -13.68
N ALA A 46 9.54 0.41 -12.76
CA ALA A 46 8.74 -0.34 -11.78
C ALA A 46 7.68 -1.24 -12.44
N SER A 47 7.12 -0.80 -13.57
CA SER A 47 6.12 -1.56 -14.34
C SER A 47 6.63 -2.90 -14.90
N LYS A 48 7.95 -3.09 -15.00
CA LYS A 48 8.55 -4.35 -15.45
C LYS A 48 8.62 -5.43 -14.37
N TYR A 49 8.37 -5.06 -13.12
CA TYR A 49 8.43 -5.97 -11.97
C TYR A 49 7.11 -6.03 -11.21
N PRO A 50 5.99 -6.39 -11.89
CA PRO A 50 4.65 -6.30 -11.33
C PRO A 50 4.46 -7.10 -10.03
N HIS A 51 5.22 -8.17 -9.84
CA HIS A 51 5.18 -9.02 -8.66
C HIS A 51 5.94 -8.43 -7.45
N TRP A 52 6.71 -7.37 -7.65
CA TRP A 52 7.55 -6.75 -6.63
C TRP A 52 7.17 -5.32 -6.29
N VAL A 53 6.34 -4.69 -7.12
CA VAL A 53 6.02 -3.26 -6.99
C VAL A 53 5.64 -2.90 -5.57
N ALA A 54 6.31 -1.87 -5.05
CA ALA A 54 5.91 -1.14 -3.86
C ALA A 54 5.56 0.31 -4.23
N ILE A 55 4.70 0.97 -3.43
CA ILE A 55 4.16 2.28 -3.74
C ILE A 55 4.06 3.09 -2.45
N ILE A 56 4.49 4.34 -2.49
CA ILE A 56 4.19 5.33 -1.47
C ILE A 56 3.21 6.34 -2.06
N VAL A 57 2.09 6.59 -1.39
CA VAL A 57 1.11 7.61 -1.79
C VAL A 57 1.20 8.76 -0.82
N TYR A 58 1.49 9.96 -1.33
CA TYR A 58 1.55 11.18 -0.55
C TYR A 58 0.18 11.86 -0.43
N LYS A 59 -0.03 12.65 0.63
CA LYS A 59 -1.27 13.41 0.87
C LYS A 59 -1.68 14.31 -0.30
N HIS A 60 -0.72 14.82 -1.05
CA HIS A 60 -0.94 15.67 -2.23
C HIS A 60 -1.08 14.88 -3.54
N GLY A 61 -1.22 13.55 -3.46
CA GLY A 61 -1.53 12.69 -4.60
C GLY A 61 -0.32 12.15 -5.38
N HIS A 62 0.89 12.66 -5.16
CA HIS A 62 2.10 12.06 -5.76
C HIS A 62 2.31 10.63 -5.26
N ALA A 63 2.66 9.71 -6.16
CA ALA A 63 2.77 8.30 -5.84
C ALA A 63 3.99 7.65 -6.51
N PRO A 64 5.19 7.78 -5.94
CA PRO A 64 6.36 7.09 -6.45
C PRO A 64 6.20 5.57 -6.36
N HIS A 65 6.62 4.89 -7.43
CA HIS A 65 6.61 3.45 -7.56
C HIS A 65 8.04 2.90 -7.44
N PHE A 66 8.17 1.76 -6.81
CA PHE A 66 9.45 1.08 -6.58
C PHE A 66 9.40 -0.32 -7.17
N ASP A 67 10.52 -0.81 -7.62
CA ASP A 67 10.68 -2.17 -8.15
C ASP A 67 10.76 -3.25 -7.06
N GLY A 68 10.80 -2.86 -5.78
CA GLY A 68 10.77 -3.76 -4.62
C GLY A 68 10.57 -3.04 -3.29
N ALA A 69 10.23 -3.81 -2.26
CA ALA A 69 10.03 -3.28 -0.92
C ALA A 69 11.31 -2.68 -0.33
N LYS A 70 12.48 -3.27 -0.62
CA LYS A 70 13.77 -2.77 -0.14
C LYS A 70 14.03 -1.32 -0.56
N ASP A 71 13.79 -1.00 -1.81
CA ASP A 71 14.02 0.36 -2.32
C ASP A 71 12.94 1.33 -1.81
N MET A 72 11.71 0.86 -1.62
CA MET A 72 10.66 1.62 -0.94
C MET A 72 11.08 1.98 0.50
N PHE A 73 11.66 1.05 1.26
CA PHE A 73 12.16 1.34 2.61
C PHE A 73 13.34 2.30 2.60
N LYS A 74 14.31 2.16 1.69
CA LYS A 74 15.41 3.13 1.53
C LYS A 74 14.89 4.54 1.29
N PHE A 75 13.94 4.68 0.38
CA PHE A 75 13.29 5.95 0.11
C PHE A 75 12.57 6.50 1.35
N ARG A 76 11.82 5.66 2.05
CA ARG A 76 11.09 6.05 3.26
C ARG A 76 12.01 6.54 4.38
N PHE A 77 13.19 5.96 4.52
CA PHE A 77 14.15 6.37 5.55
C PHE A 77 14.75 7.75 5.29
N ASP A 78 15.01 8.09 4.05
CA ASP A 78 15.55 9.38 3.65
C ASP A 78 14.91 9.87 2.34
N PRO A 79 13.64 10.30 2.38
CA PRO A 79 12.94 10.72 1.18
C PRO A 79 13.57 11.96 0.52
N ALA A 80 14.17 12.86 1.31
CA ALA A 80 14.81 14.07 0.80
C ALA A 80 16.01 13.78 -0.11
N LYS A 81 16.70 12.66 0.12
CA LYS A 81 17.81 12.19 -0.72
C LYS A 81 17.37 11.86 -2.15
N TYR A 82 16.18 11.32 -2.31
CA TYR A 82 15.68 10.79 -3.58
C TYR A 82 14.67 11.71 -4.27
N ALA A 83 13.98 12.54 -3.48
CA ALA A 83 12.95 13.46 -3.98
C ALA A 83 12.86 14.70 -3.08
N ALA A 84 13.46 15.79 -3.52
CA ALA A 84 13.45 17.05 -2.77
C ALA A 84 12.02 17.48 -2.43
N GLY A 85 11.83 17.99 -1.21
CA GLY A 85 10.53 18.45 -0.72
C GLY A 85 9.57 17.35 -0.22
N HIS A 86 9.95 16.08 -0.32
CA HIS A 86 9.14 14.97 0.20
C HIS A 86 9.54 14.65 1.64
N ARG A 87 8.54 14.41 2.50
CA ARG A 87 8.73 14.11 3.92
C ARG A 87 7.96 12.86 4.32
N ARG A 88 8.42 12.17 5.34
CA ARG A 88 7.79 10.93 5.86
C ARG A 88 6.38 11.19 6.39
N GLU A 89 6.17 12.32 7.04
CA GLU A 89 4.90 12.73 7.66
C GLU A 89 3.77 12.95 6.63
N ASP A 90 4.14 13.15 5.37
CA ASP A 90 3.20 13.37 4.28
C ASP A 90 2.84 12.08 3.51
N MET A 91 3.41 10.94 3.92
CA MET A 91 3.09 9.63 3.35
C MET A 91 1.73 9.15 3.89
N ALA A 92 0.69 9.24 3.07
CA ALA A 92 -0.69 8.89 3.42
C ALA A 92 -0.91 7.36 3.44
N ALA A 93 -0.42 6.67 2.41
CA ALA A 93 -0.52 5.21 2.30
C ALA A 93 0.77 4.62 1.73
N ILE A 94 1.06 3.39 2.11
CA ILE A 94 2.20 2.63 1.58
C ILE A 94 1.71 1.23 1.25
N TRP A 95 2.03 0.76 0.05
CA TRP A 95 1.60 -0.52 -0.48
C TRP A 95 2.78 -1.36 -0.90
N VAL A 96 2.68 -2.67 -0.71
CA VAL A 96 3.62 -3.67 -1.21
C VAL A 96 2.85 -4.78 -1.91
N THR A 97 3.53 -5.60 -2.70
CA THR A 97 2.92 -6.77 -3.34
C THR A 97 3.15 -7.99 -2.47
N ASP A 98 2.08 -8.64 -2.03
CA ASP A 98 2.15 -9.94 -1.38
C ASP A 98 2.76 -10.98 -2.32
N PHE A 99 3.72 -11.75 -1.82
CA PHE A 99 4.50 -12.70 -2.63
C PHE A 99 3.66 -13.83 -3.22
N TYR A 100 2.76 -14.43 -2.43
CA TYR A 100 1.97 -15.58 -2.90
C TYR A 100 0.76 -15.19 -3.74
N ASN A 101 0.01 -14.17 -3.30
CA ASN A 101 -1.25 -13.80 -3.93
C ASN A 101 -1.12 -12.71 -4.99
N LEU A 102 0.05 -12.06 -5.08
CA LEU A 102 0.36 -10.96 -6.01
C LEU A 102 -0.60 -9.77 -5.87
N GLN A 103 -1.25 -9.64 -4.71
CA GLN A 103 -2.15 -8.54 -4.39
C GLN A 103 -1.38 -7.39 -3.73
N ARG A 104 -1.85 -6.17 -3.96
CA ARG A 104 -1.36 -5.00 -3.22
C ARG A 104 -1.94 -5.01 -1.81
N ILE A 105 -1.08 -5.05 -0.82
CA ILE A 105 -1.44 -5.03 0.60
C ILE A 105 -0.86 -3.81 1.29
N ASP A 106 -1.49 -3.38 2.38
CA ASP A 106 -0.98 -2.29 3.22
C ASP A 106 0.40 -2.69 3.79
N ALA A 107 1.42 -1.95 3.42
CA ALA A 107 2.80 -2.21 3.84
C ALA A 107 2.99 -2.21 5.36
N ARG A 108 2.19 -1.41 6.09
CA ARG A 108 2.27 -1.32 7.56
C ARG A 108 1.71 -2.55 8.26
N LYS A 109 0.89 -3.34 7.55
CA LYS A 109 0.28 -4.59 8.06
C LYS A 109 0.99 -5.84 7.56
N ALA A 110 1.78 -5.71 6.50
CA ALA A 110 2.56 -6.80 5.93
C ALA A 110 3.66 -7.28 6.89
N LEU A 111 4.04 -8.53 6.73
CA LEU A 111 5.24 -9.12 7.31
C LEU A 111 6.31 -9.25 6.23
N TYR A 112 7.55 -9.11 6.62
CA TYR A 112 8.69 -9.10 5.70
C TYR A 112 9.66 -10.21 6.05
N VAL A 113 9.87 -11.17 5.14
CA VAL A 113 10.92 -12.17 5.30
C VAL A 113 12.20 -11.65 4.66
N THR A 114 13.31 -11.75 5.39
CA THR A 114 14.64 -11.36 4.92
C THR A 114 15.61 -12.51 4.95
N GLY A 115 16.64 -12.45 4.11
CA GLY A 115 17.72 -13.45 4.03
C GLY A 115 17.31 -14.75 3.35
N SER A 116 16.23 -14.76 2.58
CA SER A 116 15.78 -15.90 1.77
C SER A 116 16.64 -16.12 0.53
N ASP A 117 16.46 -17.27 -0.12
CA ASP A 117 17.04 -17.58 -1.42
C ASP A 117 16.25 -16.97 -2.60
N VAL A 118 15.09 -16.38 -2.33
CA VAL A 118 14.32 -15.62 -3.32
C VAL A 118 14.94 -14.25 -3.53
N LEU A 119 15.27 -13.95 -4.78
CA LEU A 119 15.85 -12.67 -5.17
C LEU A 119 14.80 -11.80 -5.86
N GLY A 120 14.71 -10.55 -5.46
CA GLY A 120 13.97 -9.52 -6.16
C GLY A 120 14.79 -8.88 -7.29
N PRO A 121 14.26 -7.82 -7.93
CA PRO A 121 14.90 -7.15 -9.07
C PRO A 121 16.32 -6.66 -8.78
N MET A 122 16.58 -6.24 -7.54
CA MET A 122 17.88 -5.77 -7.07
C MET A 122 18.58 -6.75 -6.11
N GLY A 123 18.42 -8.07 -6.31
CA GLY A 123 19.00 -9.12 -5.47
C GLY A 123 18.21 -9.36 -4.18
N HIS A 124 18.89 -9.53 -3.04
CA HIS A 124 18.21 -9.79 -1.77
C HIS A 124 17.18 -8.71 -1.44
N GLU A 125 16.00 -9.16 -1.01
CA GLU A 125 14.83 -8.32 -0.83
C GLU A 125 14.20 -8.51 0.57
N PHE A 126 13.34 -7.58 0.97
CA PHE A 126 12.33 -7.79 2.00
C PHE A 126 11.08 -8.35 1.33
N VAL A 127 10.83 -9.64 1.49
CA VAL A 127 9.71 -10.30 0.80
C VAL A 127 8.42 -10.07 1.58
N PRO A 128 7.43 -9.35 1.01
CA PRO A 128 6.22 -9.03 1.73
C PRO A 128 5.24 -10.20 1.71
N LEU A 129 4.65 -10.51 2.86
CA LEU A 129 3.63 -11.54 3.07
C LEU A 129 2.42 -10.93 3.80
N ALA A 130 1.21 -11.37 3.40
CA ALA A 130 -0.03 -10.84 3.95
C ALA A 130 -0.38 -11.39 5.34
N SER A 131 0.04 -12.62 5.65
CA SER A 131 -0.32 -13.32 6.89
C SER A 131 0.89 -13.87 7.64
N LYS A 132 0.69 -14.20 8.93
CA LYS A 132 1.71 -14.86 9.74
C LYS A 132 2.01 -16.28 9.27
N ASP A 133 1.01 -16.98 8.80
CA ASP A 133 1.15 -18.35 8.32
C ASP A 133 1.96 -18.36 7.03
N ASP A 134 1.61 -17.50 6.06
CA ASP A 134 2.39 -17.33 4.82
C ASP A 134 3.85 -16.93 5.11
N ALA A 135 4.07 -16.04 6.07
CA ALA A 135 5.44 -15.63 6.44
C ALA A 135 6.25 -16.77 7.08
N ALA A 136 5.60 -17.60 7.90
CA ALA A 136 6.24 -18.77 8.51
C ALA A 136 6.56 -19.85 7.46
N ASP A 137 5.63 -20.12 6.55
CA ASP A 137 5.82 -21.09 5.47
C ASP A 137 6.91 -20.60 4.51
N PHE A 138 6.87 -19.34 4.08
CA PHE A 138 7.91 -18.75 3.23
C PHE A 138 9.29 -18.82 3.88
N LEU A 139 9.40 -18.47 5.16
CA LEU A 139 10.66 -18.53 5.90
C LEU A 139 11.28 -19.93 5.85
N LYS A 140 10.45 -20.97 6.01
CA LYS A 140 10.87 -22.36 6.00
C LYS A 140 11.21 -22.84 4.59
N GLU A 141 10.34 -22.57 3.61
CA GLU A 141 10.47 -23.04 2.22
C GLU A 141 11.65 -22.39 1.50
N HIS A 142 11.89 -21.10 1.78
CA HIS A 142 12.87 -20.26 1.08
C HIS A 142 14.09 -19.91 1.93
N LYS A 143 14.39 -20.70 2.97
CA LYS A 143 15.58 -20.53 3.83
C LYS A 143 15.70 -19.12 4.43
N GLY A 144 14.57 -18.48 4.69
CA GLY A 144 14.52 -17.14 5.28
C GLY A 144 15.20 -17.11 6.66
N ARG A 145 15.72 -15.95 7.04
CA ARG A 145 16.42 -15.79 8.33
C ARG A 145 15.57 -15.16 9.40
N LYS A 146 14.73 -14.18 9.02
CA LYS A 146 13.91 -13.39 9.96
C LYS A 146 12.59 -13.01 9.33
N ILE A 147 11.55 -12.94 10.16
CA ILE A 147 10.29 -12.28 9.86
C ILE A 147 10.29 -10.95 10.62
N LEU A 148 10.04 -9.85 9.93
CA LEU A 148 10.01 -8.51 10.48
C LEU A 148 8.64 -7.87 10.24
N THR A 149 8.21 -7.04 11.17
CA THR A 149 7.12 -6.10 10.93
C THR A 149 7.65 -4.85 10.19
N PHE A 150 6.74 -4.02 9.70
CA PHE A 150 7.09 -2.75 9.05
C PHE A 150 8.00 -1.84 9.89
N ASP A 151 7.77 -1.82 11.20
CA ASP A 151 8.54 -0.96 12.12
C ASP A 151 9.87 -1.60 12.57
N GLN A 152 10.06 -2.89 12.29
CA GLN A 152 11.30 -3.61 12.58
C GLN A 152 12.29 -3.62 11.40
N VAL A 153 11.84 -3.24 10.21
CA VAL A 153 12.72 -3.04 9.06
C VAL A 153 13.51 -1.77 9.23
#